data_9dec5da71173093a756a919998904579
#
_entry.id   9dec5da71173093a756a919998904579
#
_cell.length_a   1.000
_cell.length_b   1.000
_cell.length_c   1.000
_cell.angle_alpha   90.00
_cell.angle_beta   90.00
_cell.angle_gamma   90.00
#
_symmetry.space_group_name_H-M   'P 1'
#
loop_
_entity.id
_entity.type
_entity.pdbx_description
1 polymer ?
#
loop_
_entity_poly.entity_id
_entity_poly.type
_entity_poly.pdbx_seq_one_letter_code
_entity_poly.pdbx_strand_id
1 'polypeptide(L)'
;MTTVTSDFQPSTRDRILDATFDAVQAFGLSRITVEDVAHRARLSRQTVYRYFPSKDHVVLFLVAREEEKFMDGVRAAFASDDEPEEAFATAVEFVLRYTHEHPLLDRLLATDEQTLLPYLTTRGLPLIIHARETLVELMGPRMPGVEQDELRGVLDVVCRSMISYMLTPSERPPDSVARMMSRAAVAPLLRSPTPP
;
A
#
# COMPACT_ATOMS: atom_id res chain seq x y z
N MET A 1 34.90 10.09 -21.90
CA MET A 1 33.55 9.63 -21.52
C MET A 1 33.30 10.10 -20.10
N THR A 2 32.65 11.24 -19.93
CA THR A 2 32.40 11.84 -18.62
C THR A 2 31.05 11.33 -18.13
N THR A 3 31.07 10.47 -17.12
CA THR A 3 29.88 9.96 -16.45
C THR A 3 29.26 11.11 -15.66
N VAL A 4 28.15 11.65 -16.14
CA VAL A 4 27.33 12.61 -15.39
C VAL A 4 26.55 11.79 -14.37
N THR A 5 27.10 11.68 -13.17
CA THR A 5 26.33 11.29 -11.98
C THR A 5 25.41 12.47 -11.67
N SER A 6 24.15 12.35 -12.07
CA SER A 6 23.09 13.27 -11.64
C SER A 6 22.97 13.14 -10.12
N ASP A 7 23.51 14.10 -9.38
CA ASP A 7 23.30 14.27 -7.95
C ASP A 7 21.83 14.66 -7.76
N PHE A 8 20.97 13.66 -7.63
CA PHE A 8 19.54 13.86 -7.37
C PHE A 8 19.40 14.25 -5.89
N GLN A 9 19.64 15.53 -5.58
CA GLN A 9 19.36 16.03 -4.23
C GLN A 9 17.84 16.05 -4.01
N PRO A 10 17.34 15.38 -2.95
CA PRO A 10 15.92 15.36 -2.65
C PRO A 10 15.41 16.80 -2.45
N SER A 11 14.23 17.08 -2.99
CA SER A 11 13.62 18.39 -2.86
C SER A 11 13.41 18.75 -1.38
N THR A 12 13.26 20.03 -1.06
CA THR A 12 12.94 20.46 0.33
C THR A 12 11.65 19.81 0.83
N ARG A 13 10.70 19.58 -0.08
CA ARG A 13 9.45 18.88 0.23
C ARG A 13 9.70 17.42 0.62
N ASP A 14 10.51 16.70 -0.14
CA ASP A 14 10.87 15.31 0.14
C ASP A 14 11.62 15.19 1.46
N ARG A 15 12.58 16.08 1.73
CA ARG A 15 13.30 16.12 3.00
C ARG A 15 12.35 16.31 4.19
N ILE A 16 11.30 17.13 4.06
CA ILE A 16 10.30 17.31 5.11
C ILE A 16 9.49 16.02 5.29
N LEU A 17 9.07 15.36 4.21
CA LEU A 17 8.31 14.12 4.27
C LEU A 17 9.15 12.96 4.84
N ASP A 18 10.44 12.87 4.49
CA ASP A 18 11.36 11.88 5.09
C ASP A 18 11.53 12.11 6.58
N ALA A 19 11.76 13.36 6.98
CA ALA A 19 11.86 13.73 8.40
C ALA A 19 10.55 13.46 9.16
N THR A 20 9.40 13.57 8.49
CA THR A 20 8.10 13.26 9.08
C THR A 20 7.94 11.76 9.26
N PHE A 21 8.32 10.96 8.25
CA PHE A 21 8.35 9.50 8.33
C PHE A 21 9.17 9.04 9.55
N ASP A 22 10.42 9.54 9.67
CA ASP A 22 11.31 9.22 10.79
C ASP A 22 10.73 9.67 12.13
N ALA A 23 10.07 10.82 12.18
CA ALA A 23 9.43 11.32 13.40
C ALA A 23 8.23 10.46 13.82
N VAL A 24 7.37 10.07 12.89
CA VAL A 24 6.24 9.17 13.17
C VAL A 24 6.73 7.80 13.62
N GLN A 25 7.74 7.26 12.98
CA GLN A 25 8.36 5.99 13.36
C GLN A 25 8.93 6.05 14.78
N ALA A 26 9.56 7.15 15.17
CA ALA A 26 10.16 7.31 16.49
C ALA A 26 9.13 7.54 17.60
N PHE A 27 8.12 8.37 17.37
CA PHE A 27 7.24 8.90 18.43
C PHE A 27 5.78 8.50 18.29
N GLY A 28 5.35 7.97 17.15
CA GLY A 28 3.93 7.76 16.80
C GLY A 28 3.27 9.03 16.23
N LEU A 29 2.19 8.85 15.49
CA LEU A 29 1.49 9.92 14.77
C LEU A 29 0.90 10.98 15.71
N SER A 30 0.32 10.56 16.82
CA SER A 30 -0.33 11.43 17.79
C SER A 30 0.66 12.40 18.47
N ARG A 31 1.91 11.97 18.67
CA ARG A 31 2.92 12.69 19.46
C ARG A 31 3.83 13.61 18.66
N ILE A 32 3.97 13.40 17.34
CA ILE A 32 4.86 14.24 16.53
C ILE A 32 4.39 15.71 16.52
N THR A 33 5.37 16.59 16.45
CA THR A 33 5.16 18.03 16.28
C THR A 33 5.87 18.55 15.02
N VAL A 34 5.44 19.70 14.50
CA VAL A 34 6.14 20.36 13.38
C VAL A 34 7.58 20.73 13.77
N GLU A 35 7.85 20.90 15.05
CA GLU A 35 9.18 21.18 15.59
C GLU A 35 10.11 19.97 15.46
N ASP A 36 9.62 18.79 15.78
CA ASP A 36 10.34 17.51 15.59
C ASP A 36 10.70 17.29 14.12
N VAL A 37 9.74 17.55 13.23
CA VAL A 37 9.94 17.45 11.78
C VAL A 37 10.98 18.46 11.29
N ALA A 38 10.86 19.72 11.70
CA ALA A 38 11.80 20.78 11.32
C ALA A 38 13.24 20.47 11.78
N HIS A 39 13.38 20.01 13.02
CA HIS A 39 14.67 19.61 13.59
C HIS A 39 15.31 18.45 12.80
N ARG A 40 14.54 17.40 12.51
CA ARG A 40 15.02 16.22 11.73
C ARG A 40 15.34 16.60 10.29
N ALA A 41 14.53 17.42 9.65
CA ALA A 41 14.75 17.92 8.29
C ALA A 41 15.92 18.91 8.21
N ARG A 42 16.48 19.38 9.35
CA ARG A 42 17.46 20.45 9.44
C ARG A 42 16.97 21.74 8.76
N LEU A 43 15.72 22.10 9.05
CA LEU A 43 15.03 23.27 8.53
C LEU A 43 14.46 24.12 9.67
N SER A 44 14.10 25.39 9.36
CA SER A 44 13.31 26.19 10.31
C SER A 44 11.84 25.77 10.29
N ARG A 45 11.12 25.94 11.40
CA ARG A 45 9.65 25.76 11.47
C ARG A 45 8.94 26.58 10.38
N GLN A 46 9.40 27.83 10.16
CA GLN A 46 8.83 28.68 9.14
C GLN A 46 9.00 28.08 7.72
N THR A 47 10.11 27.40 7.46
CA THR A 47 10.33 26.69 6.20
C THR A 47 9.34 25.54 6.05
N VAL A 48 9.12 24.74 7.10
CA VAL A 48 8.14 23.66 7.08
C VAL A 48 6.72 24.20 6.82
N TYR A 49 6.30 25.25 7.55
CA TYR A 49 4.98 25.85 7.37
C TYR A 49 4.76 26.46 5.97
N ARG A 50 5.82 26.89 5.30
CA ARG A 50 5.72 27.38 3.91
C ARG A 50 5.35 26.27 2.92
N TYR A 51 5.78 25.02 3.16
CA TYR A 51 5.45 23.87 2.32
C TYR A 51 4.16 23.17 2.75
N PHE A 52 3.92 23.13 4.07
CA PHE A 52 2.80 22.41 4.67
C PHE A 52 2.17 23.29 5.76
N PRO A 53 0.99 23.86 5.54
CA PRO A 53 0.36 24.85 6.44
C PRO A 53 0.08 24.35 7.85
N SER A 54 -0.01 23.01 8.07
CA SER A 54 -0.24 22.41 9.38
C SER A 54 0.42 21.03 9.50
N LYS A 55 0.46 20.49 10.72
CA LYS A 55 0.84 19.09 10.98
C LYS A 55 0.01 18.13 10.16
N ASP A 56 -1.30 18.32 10.12
CA ASP A 56 -2.23 17.42 9.42
C ASP A 56 -1.95 17.38 7.92
N HIS A 57 -1.54 18.51 7.33
CA HIS A 57 -1.12 18.54 5.92
C HIS A 57 0.17 17.76 5.70
N VAL A 58 1.17 17.89 6.58
CA VAL A 58 2.40 17.09 6.45
C VAL A 58 2.09 15.60 6.51
N VAL A 59 1.25 15.19 7.47
CA VAL A 59 0.81 13.80 7.65
C VAL A 59 0.04 13.29 6.44
N LEU A 60 -0.92 14.09 5.94
CA LEU A 60 -1.70 13.73 4.76
C LEU A 60 -0.81 13.46 3.54
N PHE A 61 0.17 14.34 3.30
CA PHE A 61 1.10 14.17 2.17
C PHE A 61 2.09 13.02 2.40
N LEU A 62 2.46 12.72 3.64
CA LEU A 62 3.25 11.54 3.96
C LEU A 62 2.45 10.27 3.63
N VAL A 63 1.21 10.18 4.10
CA VAL A 63 0.34 9.02 3.82
C VAL A 63 0.13 8.84 2.31
N ALA A 64 -0.17 9.92 1.57
CA ALA A 64 -0.33 9.86 0.12
C ALA A 64 0.94 9.37 -0.59
N ARG A 65 2.12 9.80 -0.15
CA ARG A 65 3.41 9.33 -0.71
C ARG A 65 3.65 7.85 -0.44
N GLU A 66 3.37 7.38 0.76
CA GLU A 66 3.54 5.96 1.11
C GLU A 66 2.50 5.08 0.38
N GLU A 67 1.26 5.58 0.21
CA GLU A 67 0.25 4.93 -0.62
C GLU A 67 0.70 4.82 -2.09
N GLU A 68 1.26 5.89 -2.67
CA GLU A 68 1.79 5.86 -4.05
C GLU A 68 2.89 4.81 -4.22
N LYS A 69 3.86 4.75 -3.30
CA LYS A 69 4.91 3.71 -3.29
C LYS A 69 4.33 2.29 -3.20
N PHE A 70 3.35 2.10 -2.34
CA PHE A 70 2.66 0.83 -2.21
C PHE A 70 1.96 0.44 -3.53
N MET A 71 1.22 1.35 -4.13
CA MET A 71 0.52 1.12 -5.39
C MET A 71 1.48 0.88 -6.56
N ASP A 72 2.63 1.56 -6.58
CA ASP A 72 3.67 1.31 -7.60
C ASP A 72 4.24 -0.10 -7.46
N GLY A 73 4.44 -0.59 -6.23
CA GLY A 73 4.84 -1.98 -5.98
C GLY A 73 3.78 -2.99 -6.43
N VAL A 74 2.51 -2.72 -6.17
CA VAL A 74 1.40 -3.56 -6.67
C VAL A 74 1.39 -3.58 -8.20
N ARG A 75 1.47 -2.42 -8.86
CA ARG A 75 1.53 -2.33 -10.34
C ARG A 75 2.75 -3.07 -10.91
N ALA A 76 3.91 -2.93 -10.26
CA ALA A 76 5.13 -3.63 -10.67
C ALA A 76 4.99 -5.15 -10.59
N ALA A 77 4.27 -5.67 -9.60
CA ALA A 77 3.98 -7.10 -9.49
C ALA A 77 3.13 -7.62 -10.66
N PHE A 78 2.34 -6.75 -11.29
CA PHE A 78 1.57 -7.06 -12.50
C PHE A 78 2.28 -6.67 -13.80
N ALA A 79 3.49 -6.12 -13.76
CA ALA A 79 4.20 -5.70 -14.98
C ALA A 79 4.86 -6.87 -15.74
N SER A 80 4.95 -8.06 -15.14
CA SER A 80 5.45 -9.26 -15.78
C SER A 80 4.44 -9.81 -16.81
N ASP A 81 4.94 -10.53 -17.82
CA ASP A 81 4.13 -11.26 -18.81
C ASP A 81 3.65 -12.64 -18.28
N ASP A 82 3.67 -12.82 -16.95
CA ASP A 82 3.25 -14.06 -16.31
C ASP A 82 1.75 -14.32 -16.51
N GLU A 83 1.36 -15.59 -16.39
CA GLU A 83 -0.03 -15.99 -16.40
C GLU A 83 -0.80 -15.28 -15.27
N PRO A 84 -2.10 -14.99 -15.43
CA PRO A 84 -2.89 -14.24 -14.47
C PRO A 84 -2.81 -14.78 -13.04
N GLU A 85 -2.76 -16.11 -12.89
CA GLU A 85 -2.64 -16.77 -11.58
C GLU A 85 -1.32 -16.47 -10.89
N GLU A 86 -0.21 -16.46 -11.63
CA GLU A 86 1.12 -16.18 -11.08
C GLU A 86 1.31 -14.68 -10.80
N ALA A 87 0.89 -13.81 -11.72
CA ALA A 87 0.92 -12.36 -11.52
C ALA A 87 0.10 -11.95 -10.28
N PHE A 88 -1.06 -12.56 -10.09
CA PHE A 88 -1.88 -12.32 -8.90
C PHE A 88 -1.19 -12.81 -7.62
N ALA A 89 -0.58 -14.02 -7.64
CA ALA A 89 0.16 -14.53 -6.50
C ALA A 89 1.34 -13.61 -6.13
N THR A 90 2.08 -13.13 -7.12
CA THR A 90 3.18 -12.17 -6.91
C THR A 90 2.69 -10.87 -6.26
N ALA A 91 1.56 -10.33 -6.71
CA ALA A 91 0.97 -9.13 -6.13
C ALA A 91 0.51 -9.34 -4.68
N VAL A 92 -0.16 -10.46 -4.40
CA VAL A 92 -0.56 -10.82 -3.02
C VAL A 92 0.65 -11.01 -2.11
N GLU A 93 1.69 -11.70 -2.57
CA GLU A 93 2.94 -11.84 -1.80
C GLU A 93 3.57 -10.49 -1.49
N PHE A 94 3.67 -9.61 -2.51
CA PHE A 94 4.16 -8.24 -2.31
C PHE A 94 3.37 -7.51 -1.23
N VAL A 95 2.03 -7.52 -1.29
CA VAL A 95 1.17 -6.84 -0.31
C VAL A 95 1.41 -7.39 1.10
N LEU A 96 1.48 -8.72 1.26
CA LEU A 96 1.72 -9.35 2.56
C LEU A 96 3.09 -8.97 3.12
N ARG A 97 4.14 -9.02 2.32
CA ARG A 97 5.50 -8.61 2.74
C ARG A 97 5.54 -7.13 3.08
N TYR A 98 5.04 -6.27 2.19
CA TYR A 98 5.04 -4.83 2.39
C TYR A 98 4.34 -4.44 3.69
N THR A 99 3.16 -4.99 3.96
CA THR A 99 2.39 -4.64 5.16
C THR A 99 3.05 -5.09 6.46
N HIS A 100 3.75 -6.24 6.45
CA HIS A 100 4.43 -6.75 7.64
C HIS A 100 5.83 -6.15 7.84
N GLU A 101 6.49 -5.73 6.78
CA GLU A 101 7.86 -5.19 6.84
C GLU A 101 7.89 -3.65 6.87
N HIS A 102 6.73 -2.99 6.66
CA HIS A 102 6.67 -1.53 6.57
C HIS A 102 6.71 -0.86 7.95
N PRO A 103 7.81 -0.15 8.29
CA PRO A 103 8.03 0.32 9.67
C PRO A 103 6.95 1.30 10.17
N LEU A 104 6.37 2.09 9.24
CA LEU A 104 5.32 3.04 9.59
C LEU A 104 4.00 2.33 9.92
N LEU A 105 3.62 1.30 9.16
CA LEU A 105 2.40 0.53 9.42
C LEU A 105 2.50 -0.21 10.74
N ASP A 106 3.63 -0.90 10.99
CA ASP A 106 3.90 -1.58 12.26
C ASP A 106 3.78 -0.58 13.43
N ARG A 107 4.42 0.59 13.31
CA ARG A 107 4.36 1.62 14.32
C ARG A 107 2.95 2.16 14.56
N LEU A 108 2.20 2.44 13.50
CA LEU A 108 0.82 2.94 13.61
C LEU A 108 -0.11 1.92 14.25
N LEU A 109 0.01 0.65 13.91
CA LEU A 109 -0.73 -0.43 14.55
C LEU A 109 -0.38 -0.57 16.03
N ALA A 110 0.89 -0.38 16.40
CA ALA A 110 1.34 -0.50 17.78
C ALA A 110 0.99 0.71 18.67
N THR A 111 0.92 1.93 18.12
CA THR A 111 0.80 3.17 18.94
C THR A 111 -0.44 4.00 18.69
N ASP A 112 -1.03 3.88 17.53
CA ASP A 112 -2.20 4.67 17.09
C ASP A 112 -3.35 3.75 16.63
N GLU A 113 -3.43 2.55 17.19
CA GLU A 113 -4.41 1.50 16.87
C GLU A 113 -5.84 2.02 16.83
N GLN A 114 -6.25 2.80 17.84
CA GLN A 114 -7.60 3.36 17.94
C GLN A 114 -7.93 4.31 16.77
N THR A 115 -6.93 4.93 16.18
CA THR A 115 -7.09 5.81 15.02
C THR A 115 -7.15 5.03 13.72
N LEU A 116 -6.33 3.98 13.57
CA LEU A 116 -6.18 3.24 12.33
C LEU A 116 -7.22 2.13 12.14
N LEU A 117 -7.50 1.33 13.17
CA LEU A 117 -8.39 0.16 13.09
C LEU A 117 -9.78 0.45 12.52
N PRO A 118 -10.46 1.57 12.84
CA PRO A 118 -11.75 1.86 12.22
C PRO A 118 -11.70 1.94 10.69
N TYR A 119 -10.60 2.44 10.10
CA TYR A 119 -10.43 2.54 8.65
C TYR A 119 -10.07 1.21 7.99
N LEU A 120 -9.57 0.26 8.76
CA LEU A 120 -9.31 -1.12 8.31
C LEU A 120 -10.48 -2.07 8.60
N THR A 121 -11.49 -1.63 9.38
CA THR A 121 -12.60 -2.47 9.83
C THR A 121 -13.96 -1.80 9.56
N THR A 122 -14.56 -1.16 10.55
CA THR A 122 -15.94 -0.64 10.51
C THR A 122 -16.16 0.51 9.52
N ARG A 123 -15.11 1.23 9.14
CA ARG A 123 -15.10 2.32 8.13
C ARG A 123 -14.25 1.97 6.90
N GLY A 124 -13.90 0.70 6.73
CA GLY A 124 -12.96 0.23 5.70
C GLY A 124 -13.54 0.15 4.28
N LEU A 125 -14.86 0.33 4.11
CA LEU A 125 -15.50 0.17 2.80
C LEU A 125 -14.86 1.00 1.67
N PRO A 126 -14.52 2.29 1.86
CA PRO A 126 -13.86 3.08 0.80
C PRO A 126 -12.49 2.50 0.40
N LEU A 127 -11.70 2.03 1.36
CA LEU A 127 -10.42 1.37 1.12
C LEU A 127 -10.60 0.09 0.30
N ILE A 128 -11.56 -0.75 0.69
CA ILE A 128 -11.86 -2.00 -0.01
C ILE A 128 -12.29 -1.72 -1.45
N ILE A 129 -13.18 -0.74 -1.67
CA ILE A 129 -13.63 -0.35 -3.01
C ILE A 129 -12.44 0.11 -3.85
N HIS A 130 -11.60 1.00 -3.33
CA HIS A 130 -10.42 1.50 -4.06
C HIS A 130 -9.45 0.38 -4.44
N ALA A 131 -9.07 -0.47 -3.49
CA ALA A 131 -8.19 -1.62 -3.73
C ALA A 131 -8.79 -2.58 -4.76
N ARG A 132 -10.07 -2.91 -4.63
CA ARG A 132 -10.78 -3.80 -5.56
C ARG A 132 -10.80 -3.24 -6.98
N GLU A 133 -11.21 -1.97 -7.18
CA GLU A 133 -11.27 -1.39 -8.53
C GLU A 133 -9.87 -1.32 -9.16
N THR A 134 -8.83 -1.00 -8.40
CA THR A 134 -7.45 -1.06 -8.89
C THR A 134 -7.06 -2.48 -9.33
N LEU A 135 -7.41 -3.51 -8.56
CA LEU A 135 -7.15 -4.89 -8.95
C LEU A 135 -7.97 -5.31 -10.19
N VAL A 136 -9.21 -4.83 -10.33
CA VAL A 136 -10.03 -5.05 -11.55
C VAL A 136 -9.35 -4.42 -12.77
N GLU A 137 -8.83 -3.21 -12.65
CA GLU A 137 -8.09 -2.54 -13.74
C GLU A 137 -6.81 -3.31 -14.14
N LEU A 138 -6.09 -3.89 -13.18
CA LEU A 138 -4.86 -4.63 -13.43
C LEU A 138 -5.09 -6.06 -13.94
N MET A 139 -6.11 -6.73 -13.42
CA MET A 139 -6.42 -8.14 -13.75
C MET A 139 -7.32 -8.28 -14.98
N GLY A 140 -8.28 -7.36 -15.17
CA GLY A 140 -9.28 -7.46 -16.24
C GLY A 140 -8.69 -7.70 -17.63
N PRO A 141 -7.67 -6.92 -18.07
CA PRO A 141 -7.01 -7.13 -19.35
C PRO A 141 -6.34 -8.51 -19.52
N ARG A 142 -5.98 -9.16 -18.40
CA ARG A 142 -5.34 -10.48 -18.38
C ARG A 142 -6.33 -11.64 -18.37
N MET A 143 -7.61 -11.32 -18.15
CA MET A 143 -8.71 -12.29 -18.01
C MET A 143 -9.89 -11.92 -18.94
N PRO A 144 -9.67 -11.80 -20.27
CA PRO A 144 -10.68 -11.27 -21.19
C PRO A 144 -11.94 -12.14 -21.31
N GLY A 145 -11.88 -13.40 -20.86
CA GLY A 145 -13.02 -14.32 -20.85
C GLY A 145 -13.84 -14.33 -19.56
N VAL A 146 -13.42 -13.55 -18.55
CA VAL A 146 -14.11 -13.50 -17.25
C VAL A 146 -15.06 -12.31 -17.21
N GLU A 147 -16.27 -12.54 -16.73
CA GLU A 147 -17.27 -11.50 -16.57
C GLU A 147 -16.83 -10.52 -15.48
N GLN A 148 -16.94 -9.21 -15.76
CA GLN A 148 -16.37 -8.17 -14.88
C GLN A 148 -17.00 -8.15 -13.48
N ASP A 149 -18.28 -8.43 -13.36
CA ASP A 149 -18.95 -8.46 -12.06
C ASP A 149 -18.54 -9.68 -11.24
N GLU A 150 -18.27 -10.82 -11.90
CA GLU A 150 -17.71 -12.00 -11.24
C GLU A 150 -16.28 -11.73 -10.73
N LEU A 151 -15.42 -11.15 -11.58
CA LEU A 151 -14.07 -10.73 -11.19
C LEU A 151 -14.12 -9.75 -10.01
N ARG A 152 -14.99 -8.74 -10.09
CA ARG A 152 -15.17 -7.74 -9.02
C ARG A 152 -15.63 -8.40 -7.72
N GLY A 153 -16.55 -9.35 -7.77
CA GLY A 153 -17.01 -10.09 -6.59
C GLY A 153 -15.89 -10.89 -5.92
N VAL A 154 -15.11 -11.62 -6.70
CA VAL A 154 -13.97 -12.40 -6.19
C VAL A 154 -12.91 -11.48 -5.59
N LEU A 155 -12.57 -10.37 -6.25
CA LEU A 155 -11.57 -9.42 -5.75
C LEU A 155 -12.05 -8.67 -4.49
N ASP A 156 -13.38 -8.46 -4.30
CA ASP A 156 -13.91 -7.93 -3.03
C ASP A 156 -13.60 -8.88 -1.86
N VAL A 157 -13.81 -10.18 -2.04
CA VAL A 157 -13.47 -11.20 -1.03
C VAL A 157 -11.99 -11.23 -0.75
N VAL A 158 -11.15 -11.14 -1.79
CA VAL A 158 -9.68 -11.08 -1.66
C VAL A 158 -9.26 -9.85 -0.85
N CYS A 159 -9.73 -8.65 -1.18
CA CYS A 159 -9.39 -7.43 -0.46
C CYS A 159 -9.75 -7.52 1.03
N ARG A 160 -10.90 -8.08 1.37
CA ARG A 160 -11.31 -8.30 2.76
C ARG A 160 -10.41 -9.31 3.47
N SER A 161 -10.04 -10.39 2.79
CA SER A 161 -9.11 -11.39 3.33
C SER A 161 -7.72 -10.79 3.57
N MET A 162 -7.24 -9.93 2.65
CA MET A 162 -5.96 -9.24 2.79
C MET A 162 -5.91 -8.35 4.05
N ILE A 163 -6.98 -7.62 4.35
CA ILE A 163 -7.07 -6.83 5.59
C ILE A 163 -6.94 -7.75 6.82
N SER A 164 -7.58 -8.91 6.80
CA SER A 164 -7.44 -9.88 7.90
C SER A 164 -6.00 -10.36 8.06
N TYR A 165 -5.32 -10.71 6.97
CA TYR A 165 -3.90 -11.11 7.00
C TYR A 165 -2.97 -9.97 7.42
N MET A 166 -3.30 -8.73 7.09
CA MET A 166 -2.54 -7.55 7.51
C MET A 166 -2.63 -7.33 9.04
N LEU A 167 -3.83 -7.51 9.61
CA LEU A 167 -4.06 -7.31 11.05
C LEU A 167 -3.63 -8.52 11.89
N THR A 168 -3.70 -9.71 11.34
CA THR A 168 -3.37 -10.96 12.01
C THR A 168 -2.51 -11.83 11.08
N PRO A 169 -1.17 -11.74 11.23
CA PRO A 169 -0.24 -12.49 10.39
C PRO A 169 -0.50 -13.99 10.42
N SER A 170 -0.33 -14.64 9.28
CA SER A 170 -0.42 -16.09 9.16
C SER A 170 0.85 -16.75 9.71
N GLU A 171 0.71 -17.98 10.24
CA GLU A 171 1.86 -18.86 10.55
C GLU A 171 2.56 -19.35 9.26
N ARG A 172 1.88 -19.28 8.11
CA ARG A 172 2.45 -19.65 6.82
C ARG A 172 3.25 -18.49 6.23
N PRO A 173 4.33 -18.77 5.49
CA PRO A 173 5.09 -17.73 4.80
C PRO A 173 4.23 -17.03 3.71
N PRO A 174 4.49 -15.73 3.44
CA PRO A 174 3.70 -14.92 2.51
C PRO A 174 3.49 -15.53 1.13
N ASP A 175 4.53 -16.13 0.53
CA ASP A 175 4.47 -16.81 -0.76
C ASP A 175 3.52 -18.01 -0.75
N SER A 176 3.45 -18.75 0.34
CA SER A 176 2.52 -19.87 0.50
C SER A 176 1.07 -19.41 0.59
N VAL A 177 0.80 -18.32 1.34
CA VAL A 177 -0.53 -17.70 1.43
C VAL A 177 -0.94 -17.15 0.07
N ALA A 178 -0.04 -16.46 -0.62
CA ALA A 178 -0.27 -15.88 -1.94
C ALA A 178 -0.68 -16.93 -2.97
N ARG A 179 0.08 -18.01 -3.09
CA ARG A 179 -0.27 -19.13 -3.99
C ARG A 179 -1.58 -19.80 -3.62
N MET A 180 -1.88 -19.94 -2.33
CA MET A 180 -3.15 -20.51 -1.87
C MET A 180 -4.32 -19.59 -2.27
N MET A 181 -4.19 -18.28 -2.06
CA MET A 181 -5.23 -17.31 -2.44
C MET A 181 -5.43 -17.26 -3.95
N SER A 182 -4.36 -17.28 -4.74
CA SER A 182 -4.42 -17.29 -6.19
C SER A 182 -5.18 -18.53 -6.71
N ARG A 183 -4.83 -19.72 -6.21
CA ARG A 183 -5.53 -20.95 -6.56
C ARG A 183 -7.01 -20.96 -6.15
N ALA A 184 -7.34 -20.34 -5.03
CA ALA A 184 -8.72 -20.30 -4.54
C ALA A 184 -9.57 -19.25 -5.26
N ALA A 185 -8.99 -18.12 -5.66
CA ALA A 185 -9.70 -16.98 -6.22
C ALA A 185 -9.62 -16.91 -7.75
N VAL A 186 -8.42 -17.01 -8.34
CA VAL A 186 -8.19 -16.77 -9.77
C VAL A 186 -8.35 -18.05 -10.60
N ALA A 187 -7.81 -19.16 -10.16
CA ALA A 187 -7.85 -20.40 -10.93
C ALA A 187 -9.28 -20.89 -11.25
N PRO A 188 -10.31 -20.75 -10.42
CA PRO A 188 -11.68 -21.06 -10.78
C PRO A 188 -12.24 -20.18 -11.89
N LEU A 189 -11.96 -18.88 -11.87
CA LEU A 189 -12.41 -17.93 -12.89
C LEU A 189 -11.88 -18.27 -14.29
N LEU A 190 -10.63 -18.73 -14.36
CA LEU A 190 -10.01 -19.14 -15.63
C LEU A 190 -10.55 -20.45 -16.20
N ARG A 191 -11.20 -21.27 -15.37
CA ARG A 191 -11.77 -22.57 -15.76
C ARG A 191 -13.25 -22.51 -16.05
N SER A 192 -13.94 -21.44 -15.68
CA SER A 192 -15.37 -21.26 -15.98
C SER A 192 -15.54 -21.13 -17.50
N PRO A 193 -16.36 -21.96 -18.16
CA PRO A 193 -16.65 -21.74 -19.56
C PRO A 193 -17.39 -20.43 -19.72
N THR A 194 -16.93 -19.59 -20.65
CA THR A 194 -17.64 -18.38 -21.05
C THR A 194 -19.10 -18.74 -21.33
N PRO A 195 -20.10 -18.09 -20.69
CA PRO A 195 -21.50 -18.35 -21.03
C PRO A 195 -21.75 -18.04 -22.51
N PRO A 196 -22.57 -18.80 -23.20
CA PRO A 196 -22.82 -18.63 -24.62
C PRO A 196 -23.48 -17.33 -24.98
#